data_92eb0e6f4bbb770e9dae43c1fdfaeb55
#
_entry.id   92eb0e6f4bbb770e9dae43c1fdfaeb55
#
_cell.length_a   1.000
_cell.length_b   1.000
_cell.length_c   1.000
_cell.angle_alpha   90.00
_cell.angle_beta   90.00
_cell.angle_gamma   90.00
#
_symmetry.space_group_name_H-M   'P 1'
#
loop_
_entity.id
_entity.type
_entity.pdbx_description
1 polymer ?
#
loop_
_entity_poly.entity_id
_entity_poly.type
_entity_poly.pdbx_seq_one_letter_code
_entity_poly.pdbx_strand_id
1 'polypeptide(L)'
;MTAPGAWGALPPEENSAGFWFGPGASSFVAAAENLVSVAAGLIANLGGQEAINAALSMSWPDPTGTMAVLAKVPLMIWQATAAGQISAQAAVIHEVALAFEALKAATPTPLEIGENQVEHGTLQANNFLGMLTSAIVANRTNYTRMWVTSASNKYEYAAAS
;
A
#
# COMPACT_ATOMS: atom_id res chain seq x y z
N MET A 1 -7.26 12.57 4.79
CA MET A 1 -5.84 12.95 4.63
C MET A 1 -5.29 13.35 5.99
N THR A 2 -4.43 12.56 6.56
CA THR A 2 -3.62 12.95 7.72
C THR A 2 -2.58 13.95 7.24
N ALA A 3 -2.40 15.05 7.98
CA ALA A 3 -1.35 16.03 7.65
C ALA A 3 0.01 15.31 7.57
N PRO A 4 0.84 15.59 6.56
CA PRO A 4 2.15 14.98 6.45
C PRO A 4 2.96 15.30 7.71
N GLY A 5 3.53 14.29 8.34
CA GLY A 5 4.40 14.45 9.49
C GLY A 5 5.64 15.26 9.13
N ALA A 6 6.28 15.88 10.13
CA ALA A 6 7.54 16.61 9.92
C ALA A 6 8.74 15.64 9.77
N TRP A 7 8.65 14.67 8.83
CA TRP A 7 9.67 13.61 8.68
C TRP A 7 11.07 14.14 8.36
N GLY A 8 11.15 15.28 7.69
CA GLY A 8 12.44 15.94 7.44
C GLY A 8 13.16 16.41 8.72
N ALA A 9 12.44 16.58 9.83
CA ALA A 9 13.01 16.93 11.13
C ALA A 9 13.40 15.68 11.96
N LEU A 10 12.92 14.50 11.60
CA LEU A 10 13.23 13.24 12.28
C LEU A 10 14.51 12.63 11.71
N PRO A 11 15.38 12.06 12.56
CA PRO A 11 16.60 11.41 12.09
C PRO A 11 16.30 10.16 11.25
N PRO A 12 17.26 9.71 10.41
CA PRO A 12 17.03 8.57 9.52
C PRO A 12 16.71 7.28 10.27
N GLU A 13 17.19 7.11 11.50
CA GLU A 13 16.88 5.96 12.37
C GLU A 13 15.38 5.84 12.61
N GLU A 14 14.69 6.93 12.93
CA GLU A 14 13.24 6.94 13.20
C GLU A 14 12.43 6.76 11.91
N ASN A 15 12.84 7.45 10.83
CA ASN A 15 12.18 7.32 9.54
C ASN A 15 12.30 5.90 8.97
N SER A 16 13.50 5.32 9.02
CA SER A 16 13.77 3.94 8.60
C SER A 16 13.01 2.92 9.44
N ALA A 17 13.05 3.07 10.77
CA ALA A 17 12.36 2.16 11.70
C ALA A 17 10.87 1.99 11.36
N GLY A 18 10.20 3.07 10.94
CA GLY A 18 8.79 3.02 10.54
C GLY A 18 8.51 2.14 9.33
N PHE A 19 9.45 1.96 8.42
CA PHE A 19 9.33 1.02 7.29
C PHE A 19 9.74 -0.41 7.68
N TRP A 20 10.80 -0.57 8.47
CA TRP A 20 11.43 -1.87 8.71
C TRP A 20 10.86 -2.63 9.91
N PHE A 21 10.36 -1.94 10.93
CA PHE A 21 9.82 -2.56 12.15
C PHE A 21 8.30 -2.46 12.26
N GLY A 22 7.63 -1.91 11.24
CA GLY A 22 6.18 -1.88 11.16
C GLY A 22 5.58 -3.22 10.71
N PRO A 23 4.24 -3.33 10.68
CA PRO A 23 3.52 -4.54 10.24
C PRO A 23 3.70 -4.85 8.75
N GLY A 24 4.35 -3.97 7.99
CA GLY A 24 4.54 -4.12 6.54
C GLY A 24 3.24 -3.95 5.75
N ALA A 25 3.29 -4.36 4.48
CA ALA A 25 2.16 -4.26 3.55
C ALA A 25 1.18 -5.45 3.66
N SER A 26 1.47 -6.48 4.48
CA SER A 26 0.69 -7.72 4.50
C SER A 26 -0.80 -7.52 4.83
N SER A 27 -1.12 -6.57 5.71
CA SER A 27 -2.51 -6.26 6.06
C SER A 27 -3.27 -5.60 4.90
N PHE A 28 -2.61 -4.78 4.09
CA PHE A 28 -3.19 -4.18 2.89
C PHE A 28 -3.41 -5.24 1.81
N VAL A 29 -2.45 -6.14 1.60
CA VAL A 29 -2.59 -7.26 0.65
C VAL A 29 -3.77 -8.13 1.04
N ALA A 30 -3.87 -8.55 2.31
CA ALA A 30 -4.98 -9.35 2.79
C ALA A 30 -6.33 -8.62 2.66
N ALA A 31 -6.39 -7.31 2.90
CA ALA A 31 -7.59 -6.52 2.71
C ALA A 31 -8.00 -6.46 1.23
N ALA A 32 -7.05 -6.25 0.31
CA ALA A 32 -7.31 -6.27 -1.12
C ALA A 32 -7.84 -7.64 -1.60
N GLU A 33 -7.23 -8.74 -1.18
CA GLU A 33 -7.67 -10.11 -1.49
C GLU A 33 -9.09 -10.39 -0.99
N ASN A 34 -9.41 -9.96 0.23
CA ASN A 34 -10.77 -10.08 0.78
C ASN A 34 -11.79 -9.30 -0.06
N LEU A 35 -11.47 -8.08 -0.49
CA LEU A 35 -12.35 -7.30 -1.36
C LEU A 35 -12.53 -7.95 -2.72
N VAL A 36 -11.47 -8.51 -3.32
CA VAL A 36 -11.57 -9.29 -4.57
C VAL A 36 -12.51 -10.49 -4.39
N SER A 37 -12.41 -11.19 -3.26
CA SER A 37 -13.28 -12.32 -2.95
C SER A 37 -14.76 -11.89 -2.82
N VAL A 38 -15.03 -10.76 -2.18
CA VAL A 38 -16.40 -10.20 -2.06
C VAL A 38 -16.94 -9.81 -3.44
N ALA A 39 -16.14 -9.15 -4.28
CA ALA A 39 -16.54 -8.80 -5.65
C ALA A 39 -16.84 -10.04 -6.50
N ALA A 40 -16.01 -11.06 -6.41
CA ALA A 40 -16.24 -12.34 -7.08
C ALA A 40 -17.53 -13.02 -6.61
N GLY A 41 -17.82 -12.98 -5.33
CA GLY A 41 -19.09 -13.49 -4.77
C GLY A 41 -20.32 -12.76 -5.31
N LEU A 42 -20.24 -11.44 -5.47
CA LEU A 42 -21.33 -10.64 -6.07
C LEU A 42 -21.53 -11.00 -7.55
N ILE A 43 -20.45 -11.19 -8.30
CA ILE A 43 -20.50 -11.59 -9.72
C ILE A 43 -21.08 -13.01 -9.85
N ALA A 44 -20.68 -13.95 -9.02
CA ALA A 44 -21.22 -15.31 -9.02
C ALA A 44 -22.72 -15.32 -8.69
N ASN A 45 -23.16 -14.50 -7.73
CA ASN A 45 -24.56 -14.33 -7.38
C ASN A 45 -25.35 -13.74 -8.57
N LEU A 46 -24.78 -12.75 -9.27
CA LEU A 46 -25.39 -12.15 -10.46
C LEU A 46 -25.62 -13.22 -11.55
N GLY A 47 -24.62 -14.05 -11.85
CA GLY A 47 -24.75 -15.16 -12.80
C GLY A 47 -25.83 -16.17 -12.39
N GLY A 48 -25.94 -16.49 -11.09
CA GLY A 48 -27.01 -17.32 -10.56
C GLY A 48 -28.40 -16.71 -10.75
N GLN A 49 -28.55 -15.38 -10.54
CA GLN A 49 -29.81 -14.69 -10.78
C GLN A 49 -30.17 -14.64 -12.26
N GLU A 50 -29.21 -14.49 -13.17
CA GLU A 50 -29.45 -14.55 -14.62
C GLU A 50 -29.98 -15.91 -15.03
N ALA A 51 -29.39 -17.01 -14.52
CA ALA A 51 -29.86 -18.35 -14.77
C ALA A 51 -31.29 -18.59 -14.27
N ILE A 52 -31.62 -18.10 -13.07
CA ILE A 52 -32.97 -18.16 -12.49
C ILE A 52 -33.95 -17.35 -13.35
N ASN A 53 -33.58 -16.16 -13.80
CA ASN A 53 -34.42 -15.34 -14.65
C ASN A 53 -34.70 -16.00 -16.00
N ALA A 54 -33.69 -16.64 -16.61
CA ALA A 54 -33.88 -17.41 -17.83
C ALA A 54 -34.85 -18.59 -17.62
N ALA A 55 -34.67 -19.37 -16.56
CA ALA A 55 -35.59 -20.47 -16.23
C ALA A 55 -37.02 -19.96 -15.96
N LEU A 56 -37.17 -18.81 -15.27
CA LEU A 56 -38.46 -18.20 -14.99
C LEU A 56 -39.17 -17.77 -16.30
N SER A 57 -38.45 -17.12 -17.21
CA SER A 57 -38.97 -16.71 -18.51
C SER A 57 -39.44 -17.89 -19.36
N MET A 58 -38.77 -19.05 -19.25
CA MET A 58 -39.16 -20.28 -19.96
C MET A 58 -40.39 -20.96 -19.34
N SER A 59 -40.46 -21.01 -18.02
CA SER A 59 -41.54 -21.69 -17.30
C SER A 59 -42.78 -20.81 -17.12
N TRP A 60 -42.67 -19.51 -17.22
CA TRP A 60 -43.73 -18.54 -16.99
C TRP A 60 -43.74 -17.43 -18.08
N PRO A 61 -44.09 -17.79 -19.32
CA PRO A 61 -43.95 -16.92 -20.48
C PRO A 61 -45.10 -15.91 -20.65
N ASP A 62 -45.79 -15.55 -19.60
CA ASP A 62 -46.85 -14.55 -19.58
C ASP A 62 -46.34 -13.16 -19.14
N PRO A 63 -47.20 -12.11 -19.25
CA PRO A 63 -46.80 -10.74 -18.80
C PRO A 63 -46.39 -10.68 -17.33
N THR A 64 -46.96 -11.49 -16.46
CA THR A 64 -46.65 -11.55 -15.03
C THR A 64 -45.23 -12.06 -14.79
N GLY A 65 -44.84 -13.13 -15.48
CA GLY A 65 -43.49 -13.68 -15.44
C GLY A 65 -42.45 -12.64 -15.95
N THR A 66 -42.78 -11.96 -17.05
CA THR A 66 -41.94 -10.86 -17.58
C THR A 66 -41.76 -9.75 -16.53
N MET A 67 -42.82 -9.31 -15.87
CA MET A 67 -42.72 -8.30 -14.82
C MET A 67 -41.89 -8.77 -13.61
N ALA A 68 -42.00 -10.05 -13.24
CA ALA A 68 -41.22 -10.62 -12.16
C ALA A 68 -39.70 -10.60 -12.45
N VAL A 69 -39.29 -10.86 -13.71
CA VAL A 69 -37.90 -10.74 -14.14
C VAL A 69 -37.44 -9.27 -14.13
N LEU A 70 -38.26 -8.37 -14.68
CA LEU A 70 -37.94 -6.92 -14.74
C LEU A 70 -37.79 -6.31 -13.35
N ALA A 71 -38.57 -6.75 -12.36
CA ALA A 71 -38.49 -6.27 -10.99
C ALA A 71 -37.11 -6.53 -10.33
N LYS A 72 -36.35 -7.51 -10.81
CA LYS A 72 -35.01 -7.84 -10.30
C LYS A 72 -33.90 -7.02 -10.95
N VAL A 73 -34.13 -6.41 -12.11
CA VAL A 73 -33.13 -5.67 -12.88
C VAL A 73 -32.42 -4.61 -12.05
N PRO A 74 -33.08 -3.76 -11.24
CA PRO A 74 -32.39 -2.77 -10.42
C PRO A 74 -31.43 -3.39 -9.41
N LEU A 75 -31.77 -4.53 -8.80
CA LEU A 75 -30.88 -5.26 -7.89
C LEU A 75 -29.66 -5.81 -8.62
N MET A 76 -29.84 -6.36 -9.80
CA MET A 76 -28.75 -6.90 -10.62
C MET A 76 -27.77 -5.77 -11.04
N ILE A 77 -28.30 -4.62 -11.46
CA ILE A 77 -27.49 -3.44 -11.78
C ILE A 77 -26.71 -2.97 -10.56
N TRP A 78 -27.37 -2.91 -9.40
CA TRP A 78 -26.69 -2.53 -8.16
C TRP A 78 -25.56 -3.51 -7.81
N GLN A 79 -25.79 -4.81 -7.91
CA GLN A 79 -24.76 -5.82 -7.63
C GLN A 79 -23.56 -5.71 -8.58
N ALA A 80 -23.81 -5.53 -9.89
CA ALA A 80 -22.75 -5.35 -10.88
C ALA A 80 -21.93 -4.08 -10.58
N THR A 81 -22.62 -2.99 -10.26
CA THR A 81 -21.97 -1.72 -9.89
C THR A 81 -21.15 -1.85 -8.61
N ALA A 82 -21.71 -2.48 -7.58
CA ALA A 82 -21.02 -2.70 -6.32
C ALA A 82 -19.77 -3.59 -6.50
N ALA A 83 -19.89 -4.67 -7.29
CA ALA A 83 -18.73 -5.51 -7.60
C ALA A 83 -17.61 -4.74 -8.31
N GLY A 84 -17.97 -3.89 -9.28
CA GLY A 84 -17.01 -3.04 -9.97
C GLY A 84 -16.31 -2.04 -9.04
N GLN A 85 -17.06 -1.39 -8.16
CA GLN A 85 -16.51 -0.43 -7.19
C GLN A 85 -15.59 -1.11 -6.17
N ILE A 86 -15.99 -2.28 -5.66
CA ILE A 86 -15.18 -3.07 -4.72
C ILE A 86 -13.89 -3.54 -5.39
N SER A 87 -13.94 -4.00 -6.64
CA SER A 87 -12.75 -4.39 -7.40
C SER A 87 -11.80 -3.21 -7.62
N ALA A 88 -12.32 -2.04 -7.96
CA ALA A 88 -11.52 -0.83 -8.11
C ALA A 88 -10.85 -0.43 -6.79
N GLN A 89 -11.54 -0.54 -5.67
CA GLN A 89 -11.00 -0.25 -4.36
C GLN A 89 -9.93 -1.26 -3.94
N ALA A 90 -10.11 -2.54 -4.26
CA ALA A 90 -9.09 -3.56 -4.05
C ALA A 90 -7.80 -3.26 -4.83
N ALA A 91 -7.91 -2.80 -6.07
CA ALA A 91 -6.77 -2.40 -6.89
C ALA A 91 -5.98 -1.24 -6.25
N VAL A 92 -6.67 -0.19 -5.79
CA VAL A 92 -6.03 0.96 -5.11
C VAL A 92 -5.30 0.50 -3.84
N ILE A 93 -5.92 -0.35 -3.01
CA ILE A 93 -5.27 -0.88 -1.80
C ILE A 93 -4.02 -1.70 -2.16
N HIS A 94 -4.08 -2.47 -3.23
CA HIS A 94 -2.94 -3.25 -3.72
C HIS A 94 -1.80 -2.34 -4.21
N GLU A 95 -2.12 -1.27 -4.94
CA GLU A 95 -1.13 -0.26 -5.37
C GLU A 95 -0.43 0.41 -4.18
N VAL A 96 -1.17 0.75 -3.11
CA VAL A 96 -0.58 1.29 -1.87
C VAL A 96 0.37 0.28 -1.22
N ALA A 97 0.00 -1.00 -1.22
CA ALA A 97 0.86 -2.07 -0.71
C ALA A 97 2.16 -2.19 -1.51
N LEU A 98 2.08 -2.14 -2.84
CA LEU A 98 3.26 -2.17 -3.71
C LEU A 98 4.15 -0.94 -3.53
N ALA A 99 3.56 0.25 -3.40
CA ALA A 99 4.28 1.48 -3.12
C ALA A 99 5.03 1.40 -1.79
N PHE A 100 4.41 0.86 -0.75
CA PHE A 100 5.06 0.64 0.54
C PHE A 100 6.30 -0.25 0.42
N GLU A 101 6.18 -1.41 -0.24
CA GLU A 101 7.32 -2.35 -0.39
C GLU A 101 8.45 -1.76 -1.25
N ALA A 102 8.11 -1.02 -2.31
CA ALA A 102 9.10 -0.35 -3.15
C ALA A 102 9.86 0.74 -2.37
N LEU A 103 9.15 1.59 -1.62
CA LEU A 103 9.75 2.65 -0.82
C LEU A 103 10.54 2.10 0.37
N LYS A 104 10.07 1.01 1.00
CA LYS A 104 10.81 0.28 2.01
C LYS A 104 12.15 -0.23 1.47
N ALA A 105 12.13 -0.86 0.29
CA ALA A 105 13.35 -1.37 -0.35
C ALA A 105 14.34 -0.25 -0.73
N ALA A 106 13.83 0.95 -1.05
CA ALA A 106 14.63 2.15 -1.35
C ALA A 106 15.11 2.89 -0.10
N THR A 107 14.60 2.56 1.09
CA THR A 107 14.94 3.23 2.35
C THR A 107 16.15 2.52 2.99
N PRO A 108 17.19 3.27 3.38
CA PRO A 108 18.32 2.71 4.10
C PRO A 108 17.87 1.89 5.31
N THR A 109 18.47 0.73 5.50
CA THR A 109 18.12 -0.14 6.61
C THR A 109 18.58 0.43 7.96
N PRO A 110 17.93 0.09 9.07
CA PRO A 110 18.41 0.46 10.40
C PRO A 110 19.85 -0.03 10.67
N LEU A 111 20.24 -1.15 10.08
CA LEU A 111 21.60 -1.69 10.18
C LEU A 111 22.61 -0.76 9.47
N GLU A 112 22.37 -0.40 8.20
CA GLU A 112 23.25 0.50 7.45
C GLU A 112 23.44 1.86 8.14
N ILE A 113 22.36 2.39 8.74
CA ILE A 113 22.42 3.64 9.50
C ILE A 113 23.26 3.44 10.76
N GLY A 114 23.06 2.34 11.48
CA GLY A 114 23.83 1.99 12.67
C GLY A 114 25.33 1.80 12.36
N GLU A 115 25.65 1.11 11.29
CA GLU A 115 27.03 0.90 10.83
C GLU A 115 27.70 2.25 10.49
N ASN A 116 26.98 3.17 9.82
CA ASN A 116 27.49 4.51 9.53
C ASN A 116 27.80 5.29 10.82
N GLN A 117 27.03 5.17 11.86
CA GLN A 117 27.27 5.82 13.15
C GLN A 117 28.46 5.20 13.89
N VAL A 118 28.62 3.87 13.85
CA VAL A 118 29.78 3.17 14.42
C VAL A 118 31.07 3.58 13.68
N GLU A 119 31.02 3.61 12.35
CA GLU A 119 32.13 4.08 11.53
C GLU A 119 32.50 5.53 11.89
N HIS A 120 31.52 6.41 12.04
CA HIS A 120 31.75 7.78 12.44
C HIS A 120 32.50 7.90 13.77
N GLY A 121 32.06 7.15 14.78
CA GLY A 121 32.73 7.10 16.08
C GLY A 121 34.17 6.59 15.97
N THR A 122 34.39 5.56 15.17
CA THR A 122 35.74 5.00 14.92
C THR A 122 36.64 5.99 14.22
N LEU A 123 36.15 6.68 13.19
CA LEU A 123 36.92 7.71 12.46
C LEU A 123 37.30 8.88 13.37
N GLN A 124 36.36 9.32 14.24
CA GLN A 124 36.64 10.38 15.19
C GLN A 124 37.69 9.98 16.23
N ALA A 125 37.58 8.77 16.78
CA ALA A 125 38.51 8.27 17.81
C ALA A 125 39.94 8.12 17.26
N ASN A 126 40.08 7.84 15.98
CA ASN A 126 41.38 7.63 15.32
C ASN A 126 41.88 8.85 14.52
N ASN A 127 41.21 9.99 14.56
CA ASN A 127 41.55 11.19 13.80
C ASN A 127 42.74 11.94 14.40
N PHE A 128 43.86 11.25 14.54
CA PHE A 128 45.09 11.89 15.04
C PHE A 128 45.60 12.95 14.06
N LEU A 129 45.88 14.13 14.56
CA LEU A 129 46.31 15.31 13.78
C LEU A 129 45.43 15.68 12.58
N GLY A 130 44.15 15.24 12.59
CA GLY A 130 43.23 15.60 11.52
C GLY A 130 43.37 14.73 10.25
N MET A 131 44.14 13.64 10.29
CA MET A 131 44.41 12.79 9.12
C MET A 131 43.17 12.13 8.51
N LEU A 132 42.12 11.90 9.32
CA LEU A 132 40.88 11.28 8.89
C LEU A 132 39.73 12.27 8.66
N THR A 133 39.99 13.57 8.67
CA THR A 133 38.96 14.62 8.52
C THR A 133 38.16 14.45 7.24
N SER A 134 38.81 14.12 6.12
CA SER A 134 38.12 13.86 4.84
C SER A 134 37.18 12.67 4.90
N ALA A 135 37.57 11.58 5.57
CA ALA A 135 36.74 10.41 5.77
C ALA A 135 35.53 10.71 6.68
N ILE A 136 35.72 11.51 7.73
CA ILE A 136 34.66 11.96 8.60
C ILE A 136 33.62 12.79 7.80
N VAL A 137 34.09 13.70 6.94
CA VAL A 137 33.19 14.51 6.09
C VAL A 137 32.41 13.60 5.13
N ALA A 138 33.07 12.62 4.49
CA ALA A 138 32.42 11.67 3.61
C ALA A 138 31.35 10.83 4.33
N ASN A 139 31.67 10.34 5.54
CA ASN A 139 30.71 9.61 6.37
C ASN A 139 29.48 10.48 6.73
N ARG A 140 29.68 11.76 7.13
CA ARG A 140 28.59 12.67 7.42
C ARG A 140 27.75 13.02 6.19
N THR A 141 28.35 13.13 5.02
CA THR A 141 27.63 13.29 3.75
C THR A 141 26.74 12.08 3.47
N ASN A 142 27.26 10.87 3.69
CA ASN A 142 26.48 9.64 3.54
C ASN A 142 25.29 9.59 4.54
N TYR A 143 25.51 9.97 5.80
CA TYR A 143 24.43 10.05 6.79
C TYR A 143 23.35 11.06 6.37
N THR A 144 23.74 12.25 5.88
CA THR A 144 22.80 13.25 5.38
C THR A 144 21.98 12.71 4.19
N ARG A 145 22.63 11.95 3.29
CA ARG A 145 21.94 11.28 2.19
C ARG A 145 20.90 10.27 2.71
N MET A 146 21.27 9.46 3.70
CA MET A 146 20.34 8.51 4.33
C MET A 146 19.16 9.23 4.96
N TRP A 147 19.40 10.38 5.61
CA TRP A 147 18.35 11.21 6.20
C TRP A 147 17.36 11.72 5.15
N VAL A 148 17.87 12.35 4.10
CA VAL A 148 17.04 12.88 3.01
C VAL A 148 16.24 11.77 2.34
N THR A 149 16.88 10.64 2.02
CA THR A 149 16.22 9.51 1.39
C THR A 149 15.09 8.96 2.25
N SER A 150 15.34 8.71 3.54
CA SER A 150 14.33 8.17 4.46
C SER A 150 13.14 9.11 4.63
N ALA A 151 13.39 10.42 4.73
CA ALA A 151 12.35 11.43 4.85
C ALA A 151 11.53 11.54 3.55
N SER A 152 12.20 11.60 2.38
CA SER A 152 11.52 11.66 1.07
C SER A 152 10.61 10.47 0.85
N ASN A 153 11.09 9.26 1.14
CA ASN A 153 10.29 8.04 0.99
C ASN A 153 9.04 8.06 1.89
N LYS A 154 9.10 8.67 3.07
CA LYS A 154 7.93 8.88 3.94
C LYS A 154 6.92 9.84 3.31
N TYR A 155 7.39 10.94 2.72
CA TYR A 155 6.50 11.87 2.02
C TYR A 155 5.88 11.25 0.78
N GLU A 156 6.64 10.50 -0.01
CA GLU A 156 6.13 9.78 -1.17
C GLU A 156 5.08 8.75 -0.80
N TYR A 157 5.32 7.97 0.27
CA TYR A 157 4.33 7.02 0.76
C TYR A 157 3.03 7.72 1.20
N ALA A 158 3.13 8.83 1.91
CA ALA A 158 1.95 9.58 2.32
C ALA A 158 1.19 10.22 1.15
N ALA A 159 1.86 10.48 0.03
CA ALA A 159 1.21 10.98 -1.18
C ALA A 159 0.52 9.85 -1.97
N ALA A 160 1.00 8.61 -1.86
CA ALA A 160 0.43 7.43 -2.52
C ALA A 160 -0.72 6.79 -1.74
N SER A 161 -0.87 7.10 -0.44
CA SER A 161 -1.88 6.54 0.47
C SER A 161 -3.02 7.54 0.75
#